data_c9414702450e3760c62e94f145357453
#
_entry.id   c9414702450e3760c62e94f145357453
#
_cell.length_a   1.000
_cell.length_b   1.000
_cell.length_c   1.000
_cell.angle_alpha   90.00
_cell.angle_beta   90.00
_cell.angle_gamma   90.00
#
_symmetry.space_group_name_H-M   'P 1'
#
loop_
_entity.id
_entity.type
_entity.pdbx_description
1 polymer ?
#
loop_
_entity_poly.entity_id
_entity_poly.type
_entity_poly.pdbx_seq_one_letter_code
_entity_poly.pdbx_strand_id
1 'polypeptide(L)'
;SHIREIRVRADRPVLVMDGKREYISKQVLQGIQVSQILAYLGNYSLYAYEDEIRRGFLSLPGGHRVGLAGRTVLEAGRIKTITEISSLNLRFAHEVKGCADGLEDYLWEKGRLCSTLIVSAPGGGKTTLLRDCIRQISNGWGMHRGLTVGVVDERSEIAGSFHGVPGNDVGIRTDVLDECPKAQGMMMLIRSMAPKVVAVDEIGGREDLEALL
;
A
#
# COMPACT_ATOMS: atom_id res chain seq x y z
N SER A 1 8.16 -1.38 -17.34
CA SER A 1 6.90 -2.06 -17.64
C SER A 1 5.76 -1.21 -17.14
N HIS A 2 4.74 -0.92 -17.97
CA HIS A 2 3.56 -0.13 -17.55
C HIS A 2 2.39 -1.03 -17.13
N ILE A 3 2.62 -2.33 -16.95
CA ILE A 3 1.59 -3.28 -16.54
C ILE A 3 1.15 -2.93 -15.12
N ARG A 4 -0.14 -2.68 -14.95
CA ARG A 4 -0.74 -2.36 -13.65
C ARG A 4 -1.43 -3.55 -13.00
N GLU A 5 -1.92 -4.47 -13.85
CA GLU A 5 -2.70 -5.58 -13.34
C GLU A 5 -2.59 -6.79 -14.28
N ILE A 6 -2.49 -7.98 -13.68
CA ILE A 6 -2.60 -9.26 -14.38
C ILE A 6 -3.67 -10.07 -13.66
N ARG A 7 -4.71 -10.48 -14.38
CA ARG A 7 -5.76 -11.36 -13.86
C ARG A 7 -5.63 -12.75 -14.43
N VAL A 8 -5.47 -13.71 -13.54
CA VAL A 8 -5.43 -15.12 -13.83
C VAL A 8 -6.68 -15.78 -13.25
N ARG A 9 -7.39 -16.54 -14.05
CA ARG A 9 -8.55 -17.33 -13.63
C ARG A 9 -8.45 -18.72 -14.22
N ALA A 10 -8.83 -19.72 -13.44
CA ALA A 10 -8.88 -21.10 -13.92
C ALA A 10 -9.81 -21.20 -15.14
N ASP A 11 -9.34 -21.89 -16.17
CA ASP A 11 -10.06 -22.17 -17.42
C ASP A 11 -10.56 -20.91 -18.16
N ARG A 12 -9.86 -19.80 -17.99
CA ARG A 12 -10.12 -18.52 -18.69
C ARG A 12 -8.82 -17.93 -19.23
N PRO A 13 -8.91 -17.11 -20.30
CA PRO A 13 -7.77 -16.34 -20.78
C PRO A 13 -7.18 -15.43 -19.69
N VAL A 14 -5.86 -15.31 -19.68
CA VAL A 14 -5.18 -14.33 -18.82
C VAL A 14 -5.44 -12.94 -19.36
N LEU A 15 -5.81 -12.00 -18.47
CA LEU A 15 -5.99 -10.60 -18.79
C LEU A 15 -4.80 -9.79 -18.26
N VAL A 16 -4.29 -8.88 -19.07
CA VAL A 16 -3.21 -7.97 -18.71
C VAL A 16 -3.68 -6.53 -18.95
N MET A 17 -3.55 -5.66 -17.96
CA MET A 17 -3.92 -4.25 -18.05
C MET A 17 -2.71 -3.36 -17.85
N ASP A 18 -2.54 -2.37 -18.73
CA ASP A 18 -1.49 -1.34 -18.62
C ASP A 18 -1.99 0.00 -18.05
N GLY A 19 -3.21 0.01 -17.55
CA GLY A 19 -3.88 1.20 -16.99
C GLY A 19 -4.78 1.94 -18.01
N LYS A 20 -4.59 1.71 -19.29
CA LYS A 20 -5.43 2.29 -20.35
C LYS A 20 -6.04 1.22 -21.27
N ARG A 21 -5.35 0.11 -21.44
CA ARG A 21 -5.73 -0.95 -22.37
C ARG A 21 -5.77 -2.29 -21.66
N GLU A 22 -6.70 -3.12 -22.06
CA GLU A 22 -6.79 -4.52 -21.69
C GLU A 22 -6.29 -5.38 -22.85
N TYR A 23 -5.44 -6.33 -22.53
CA TYR A 23 -4.93 -7.33 -23.44
C TYR A 23 -5.41 -8.71 -23.00
N ILE A 24 -6.06 -9.44 -23.87
CA ILE A 24 -6.55 -10.78 -23.63
C ILE A 24 -5.54 -11.76 -24.25
N SER A 25 -4.89 -12.54 -23.41
CA SER A 25 -3.97 -13.58 -23.86
C SER A 25 -4.72 -14.73 -24.52
N LYS A 26 -4.08 -15.40 -25.48
CA LYS A 26 -4.57 -16.70 -25.97
C LYS A 26 -4.33 -17.85 -24.99
N GLN A 27 -3.48 -17.63 -23.98
CA GLN A 27 -3.14 -18.64 -22.99
C GLN A 27 -4.26 -18.79 -21.97
N VAL A 28 -4.69 -20.02 -21.75
CA VAL A 28 -5.67 -20.42 -20.74
C VAL A 28 -4.93 -21.29 -19.71
N LEU A 29 -5.07 -20.96 -18.44
CA LEU A 29 -4.44 -21.68 -17.35
C LEU A 29 -5.46 -22.57 -16.65
N GLN A 30 -5.06 -23.79 -16.33
CA GLN A 30 -5.88 -24.73 -15.55
C GLN A 30 -5.79 -24.41 -14.06
N GLY A 31 -6.74 -24.92 -13.26
CA GLY A 31 -6.78 -24.69 -11.81
C GLY A 31 -5.49 -25.08 -11.09
N ILE A 32 -4.85 -26.18 -11.52
CA ILE A 32 -3.57 -26.62 -10.95
C ILE A 32 -2.45 -25.59 -11.17
N GLN A 33 -2.43 -24.93 -12.32
CA GLN A 33 -1.43 -23.90 -12.62
C GLN A 33 -1.68 -22.64 -11.81
N VAL A 34 -2.95 -22.27 -11.56
CA VAL A 34 -3.30 -21.16 -10.66
C VAL A 34 -2.78 -21.45 -9.24
N SER A 35 -2.96 -22.68 -8.74
CA SER A 35 -2.44 -23.10 -7.43
C SER A 35 -0.91 -23.08 -7.37
N GLN A 36 -0.24 -23.47 -8.45
CA GLN A 36 1.23 -23.42 -8.55
C GLN A 36 1.75 -21.99 -8.52
N ILE A 37 1.09 -21.07 -9.24
CA ILE A 37 1.43 -19.63 -9.20
C ILE A 37 1.28 -19.11 -7.78
N LEU A 38 0.18 -19.41 -7.11
CA LEU A 38 -0.05 -18.99 -5.74
C LEU A 38 1.02 -19.52 -4.78
N ALA A 39 1.35 -20.81 -4.88
CA ALA A 39 2.38 -21.43 -4.06
C ALA A 39 3.75 -20.76 -4.27
N TYR A 40 4.10 -20.48 -5.51
CA TYR A 40 5.33 -19.77 -5.86
C TYR A 40 5.37 -18.35 -5.25
N LEU A 41 4.28 -17.59 -5.39
CA LEU A 41 4.17 -16.24 -4.85
C LEU A 41 4.24 -16.20 -3.31
N GLY A 42 3.71 -17.23 -2.64
CA GLY A 42 3.80 -17.42 -1.18
C GLY A 42 5.06 -18.14 -0.71
N ASN A 43 6.12 -18.22 -1.54
CA ASN A 43 7.37 -18.95 -1.21
C ASN A 43 7.12 -20.37 -0.70
N TYR A 44 6.10 -21.06 -1.22
CA TYR A 44 5.68 -22.41 -0.82
C TYR A 44 5.30 -22.53 0.66
N SER A 45 5.05 -21.41 1.36
CA SER A 45 4.67 -21.38 2.78
C SER A 45 3.43 -20.51 3.02
N LEU A 46 2.28 -20.96 2.51
CA LEU A 46 1.02 -20.23 2.63
C LEU A 46 0.55 -20.05 4.10
N TYR A 47 1.06 -20.86 5.02
CA TYR A 47 0.78 -20.69 6.46
C TYR A 47 1.26 -19.35 7.01
N ALA A 48 2.34 -18.80 6.48
CA ALA A 48 2.84 -17.50 6.88
C ALA A 48 1.89 -16.34 6.51
N TYR A 49 0.94 -16.61 5.62
CA TYR A 49 0.02 -15.62 5.06
C TYR A 49 -1.45 -15.87 5.46
N GLU A 50 -1.72 -16.66 6.51
CA GLU A 50 -3.10 -17.01 6.90
C GLU A 50 -3.99 -15.79 7.12
N ASP A 51 -3.49 -14.76 7.77
CA ASP A 51 -4.24 -13.53 8.02
C ASP A 51 -4.54 -12.75 6.74
N GLU A 52 -3.58 -12.68 5.84
CA GLU A 52 -3.75 -12.03 4.54
C GLU A 52 -4.72 -12.82 3.65
N ILE A 53 -4.60 -14.14 3.60
CA ILE A 53 -5.51 -15.02 2.86
C ILE A 53 -6.93 -14.86 3.39
N ARG A 54 -7.11 -14.75 4.70
CA ARG A 54 -8.42 -14.48 5.31
C ARG A 54 -8.99 -13.14 4.86
N ARG A 55 -8.15 -12.14 4.61
CA ARG A 55 -8.54 -10.82 4.07
C ARG A 55 -8.69 -10.81 2.54
N GLY A 56 -8.36 -11.91 1.86
CA GLY A 56 -8.53 -12.09 0.42
C GLY A 56 -7.38 -11.57 -0.43
N PHE A 57 -6.19 -11.38 0.11
CA PHE A 57 -5.02 -10.95 -0.66
C PHE A 57 -3.71 -11.52 -0.08
N LEU A 58 -2.64 -11.38 -0.86
CA LEU A 58 -1.24 -11.53 -0.41
C LEU A 58 -0.49 -10.24 -0.74
N SER A 59 0.34 -9.80 0.18
CA SER A 59 1.32 -8.74 -0.07
C SER A 59 2.61 -9.33 -0.64
N LEU A 60 3.20 -8.64 -1.60
CA LEU A 60 4.47 -9.02 -2.19
C LEU A 60 5.50 -7.90 -2.04
N PRO A 61 6.81 -8.22 -2.04
CA PRO A 61 7.86 -7.21 -2.00
C PRO A 61 7.67 -6.12 -3.07
N GLY A 62 7.95 -4.87 -2.72
CA GLY A 62 7.76 -3.72 -3.61
C GLY A 62 6.34 -3.13 -3.60
N GLY A 63 5.54 -3.43 -2.58
CA GLY A 63 4.19 -2.90 -2.44
C GLY A 63 3.15 -3.53 -3.39
N HIS A 64 3.52 -4.61 -4.07
CA HIS A 64 2.60 -5.34 -4.95
C HIS A 64 1.61 -6.16 -4.14
N ARG A 65 0.41 -6.38 -4.68
CA ARG A 65 -0.64 -7.18 -4.04
C ARG A 65 -1.22 -8.20 -5.00
N VAL A 66 -1.59 -9.35 -4.45
CA VAL A 66 -2.30 -10.41 -5.17
C VAL A 66 -3.65 -10.63 -4.52
N GLY A 67 -4.72 -10.17 -5.13
CA GLY A 67 -6.08 -10.48 -4.71
C GLY A 67 -6.41 -11.95 -4.99
N LEU A 68 -7.12 -12.59 -4.07
CA LEU A 68 -7.46 -14.00 -4.09
C LEU A 68 -8.95 -14.17 -4.17
N ALA A 69 -9.42 -15.09 -5.02
CA ALA A 69 -10.80 -15.54 -5.03
C ALA A 69 -10.89 -17.05 -5.19
N GLY A 70 -11.77 -17.65 -4.40
CA GLY A 70 -11.99 -19.09 -4.36
C GLY A 70 -13.15 -19.41 -3.42
N ARG A 71 -13.14 -20.60 -2.84
CA ARG A 71 -14.14 -21.06 -1.89
C ARG A 71 -13.82 -20.55 -0.49
N THR A 72 -14.75 -19.82 0.13
CA THR A 72 -14.60 -19.38 1.52
C THR A 72 -14.97 -20.50 2.49
N VAL A 73 -14.22 -20.61 3.57
CA VAL A 73 -14.53 -21.43 4.74
C VAL A 73 -14.99 -20.52 5.86
N LEU A 74 -16.16 -20.81 6.41
CA LEU A 74 -16.75 -20.01 7.50
C LEU A 74 -16.56 -20.69 8.85
N GLU A 75 -16.35 -19.89 9.88
CA GLU A 75 -16.32 -20.29 11.29
C GLU A 75 -17.09 -19.24 12.10
N ALA A 76 -18.11 -19.66 12.83
CA ALA A 76 -19.01 -18.79 13.60
C ALA A 76 -19.57 -17.61 12.78
N GLY A 77 -19.93 -17.84 11.49
CA GLY A 77 -20.49 -16.83 10.59
C GLY A 77 -19.46 -15.82 10.01
N ARG A 78 -18.17 -16.02 10.28
CA ARG A 78 -17.10 -15.18 9.74
C ARG A 78 -16.20 -15.98 8.80
N ILE A 79 -15.60 -15.30 7.82
CA ILE A 79 -14.62 -15.94 6.93
C ILE A 79 -13.38 -16.34 7.78
N LYS A 80 -13.11 -17.64 7.83
CA LYS A 80 -11.92 -18.21 8.45
C LYS A 80 -10.75 -18.19 7.47
N THR A 81 -10.99 -18.63 6.24
CA THR A 81 -9.96 -18.69 5.19
C THR A 81 -10.60 -18.82 3.82
N ILE A 82 -9.79 -18.76 2.77
CA ILE A 82 -10.17 -19.05 1.38
C ILE A 82 -9.41 -20.29 0.93
N THR A 83 -10.12 -21.27 0.42
CA THR A 83 -9.59 -22.51 -0.16
C THR A 83 -9.96 -22.60 -1.63
N GLU A 84 -9.43 -23.62 -2.31
CA GLU A 84 -9.73 -23.86 -3.74
C GLU A 84 -9.64 -22.55 -4.55
N ILE A 85 -8.51 -21.84 -4.38
CA ILE A 85 -8.29 -20.55 -5.03
C ILE A 85 -8.22 -20.76 -6.54
N SER A 86 -9.17 -20.18 -7.25
CA SER A 86 -9.35 -20.31 -8.70
C SER A 86 -9.03 -19.01 -9.46
N SER A 87 -8.83 -17.91 -8.75
CA SER A 87 -8.55 -16.62 -9.38
C SER A 87 -7.53 -15.84 -8.59
N LEU A 88 -6.60 -15.21 -9.30
CA LEU A 88 -5.57 -14.32 -8.79
C LEU A 88 -5.64 -12.98 -9.53
N ASN A 89 -5.52 -11.90 -8.80
CA ASN A 89 -5.41 -10.56 -9.35
C ASN A 89 -4.11 -9.91 -8.88
N LEU A 90 -3.05 -10.02 -9.70
CA LEU A 90 -1.75 -9.41 -9.44
C LEU A 90 -1.83 -7.92 -9.76
N ARG A 91 -1.73 -7.08 -8.74
CA ARG A 91 -1.73 -5.62 -8.85
C ARG A 91 -0.33 -5.10 -8.56
N PHE A 92 0.23 -4.41 -9.55
CA PHE A 92 1.58 -3.85 -9.46
C PHE A 92 1.52 -2.42 -8.92
N ALA A 93 2.18 -2.19 -7.80
CA ALA A 93 2.40 -0.83 -7.32
C ALA A 93 3.35 -0.11 -8.28
N HIS A 94 3.05 1.14 -8.56
CA HIS A 94 3.91 2.03 -9.34
C HIS A 94 4.23 3.24 -8.50
N GLU A 95 5.51 3.46 -8.30
CA GLU A 95 6.02 4.67 -7.71
C GLU A 95 6.09 5.79 -8.75
N VAL A 96 5.63 6.97 -8.39
CA VAL A 96 5.75 8.18 -9.21
C VAL A 96 6.56 9.19 -8.39
N LYS A 97 7.88 9.14 -8.56
CA LYS A 97 8.80 10.11 -7.92
C LYS A 97 8.73 11.44 -8.65
N GLY A 98 8.82 12.53 -7.90
CA GLY A 98 8.77 13.89 -8.44
C GLY A 98 7.36 14.42 -8.72
N CYS A 99 6.30 13.67 -8.35
CA CYS A 99 4.95 14.19 -8.53
C CYS A 99 4.61 15.34 -7.55
N ALA A 100 5.38 15.51 -6.48
CA ALA A 100 5.31 16.62 -5.55
C ALA A 100 6.25 17.78 -5.90
N ASP A 101 7.06 17.68 -6.96
CA ASP A 101 7.96 18.75 -7.37
C ASP A 101 7.17 20.05 -7.59
N GLY A 102 7.70 21.16 -7.09
CA GLY A 102 7.04 22.46 -7.16
C GLY A 102 5.99 22.72 -6.06
N LEU A 103 5.73 21.79 -5.16
CA LEU A 103 4.84 22.01 -4.01
C LEU A 103 5.59 22.59 -2.79
N GLU A 104 6.91 22.73 -2.84
CA GLU A 104 7.71 23.20 -1.73
C GLU A 104 7.18 24.54 -1.18
N ASP A 105 6.94 25.52 -2.07
CA ASP A 105 6.48 26.87 -1.69
C ASP A 105 5.09 26.87 -1.02
N TYR A 106 4.30 25.83 -1.22
CA TYR A 106 2.97 25.69 -0.59
C TYR A 106 3.02 24.96 0.75
N LEU A 107 4.05 24.16 0.98
CA LEU A 107 4.17 23.34 2.18
C LEU A 107 5.05 23.97 3.26
N TRP A 108 5.90 24.94 2.87
CA TRP A 108 6.80 25.60 3.81
C TRP A 108 6.48 27.07 3.96
N GLU A 109 6.35 27.54 5.20
CA GLU A 109 6.20 28.95 5.52
C GLU A 109 7.28 29.38 6.53
N LYS A 110 8.06 30.40 6.20
CA LYS A 110 9.14 30.95 7.05
C LYS A 110 10.09 29.87 7.58
N GLY A 111 10.41 28.87 6.73
CA GLY A 111 11.31 27.79 7.08
C GLY A 111 10.69 26.68 7.95
N ARG A 112 9.38 26.67 8.14
CA ARG A 112 8.64 25.65 8.89
C ARG A 112 7.68 24.91 7.96
N LEU A 113 7.62 23.60 8.11
CA LEU A 113 6.62 22.79 7.41
C LEU A 113 5.23 23.06 8.00
N CYS A 114 4.27 23.34 7.14
CA CYS A 114 2.87 23.59 7.52
C CYS A 114 2.11 22.26 7.65
N SER A 115 1.19 22.19 8.62
CA SER A 115 0.20 21.12 8.65
C SER A 115 -0.66 21.19 7.39
N THR A 116 -0.71 20.09 6.64
CA THR A 116 -1.27 20.09 5.28
C THR A 116 -2.29 18.99 5.11
N LEU A 117 -3.42 19.30 4.48
CA LEU A 117 -4.45 18.35 4.08
C LEU A 117 -4.53 18.26 2.56
N ILE A 118 -4.37 17.05 2.02
CA ILE A 118 -4.49 16.76 0.59
C ILE A 118 -5.92 16.30 0.29
N VAL A 119 -6.64 17.05 -0.53
CA VAL A 119 -8.04 16.75 -0.88
C VAL A 119 -8.17 16.56 -2.38
N SER A 120 -8.76 15.46 -2.81
CA SER A 120 -9.15 15.22 -4.20
C SER A 120 -10.25 14.16 -4.30
N ALA A 121 -10.83 14.00 -5.50
CA ALA A 121 -11.73 12.89 -5.79
C ALA A 121 -11.02 11.52 -5.61
N PRO A 122 -11.78 10.44 -5.38
CA PRO A 122 -11.23 9.08 -5.40
C PRO A 122 -10.44 8.80 -6.69
N GLY A 123 -9.29 8.13 -6.58
CA GLY A 123 -8.42 7.85 -7.72
C GLY A 123 -7.61 9.06 -8.22
N GLY A 124 -7.72 10.25 -7.61
CA GLY A 124 -7.01 11.47 -7.99
C GLY A 124 -5.52 11.50 -7.64
N GLY A 125 -4.96 10.42 -7.11
CA GLY A 125 -3.52 10.31 -6.85
C GLY A 125 -3.07 10.84 -5.48
N LYS A 126 -3.99 11.04 -4.51
CA LYS A 126 -3.67 11.53 -3.16
C LYS A 126 -2.53 10.76 -2.49
N THR A 127 -2.65 9.44 -2.40
CA THR A 127 -1.64 8.58 -1.77
C THR A 127 -0.30 8.64 -2.50
N THR A 128 -0.32 8.74 -3.84
CA THR A 128 0.90 8.90 -4.64
C THR A 128 1.60 10.22 -4.33
N LEU A 129 0.83 11.31 -4.27
CA LEU A 129 1.34 12.63 -3.93
C LEU A 129 1.85 12.68 -2.49
N LEU A 130 1.08 12.16 -1.54
CA LEU A 130 1.47 12.07 -0.12
C LEU A 130 2.79 11.33 0.06
N ARG A 131 2.95 10.17 -0.60
CA ARG A 131 4.19 9.38 -0.57
C ARG A 131 5.40 10.18 -1.05
N ASP A 132 5.26 10.90 -2.16
CA ASP A 132 6.37 11.68 -2.70
C ASP A 132 6.68 12.91 -1.83
N CYS A 133 5.68 13.55 -1.22
CA CYS A 133 5.88 14.58 -0.19
C CYS A 133 6.65 14.02 1.01
N ILE A 134 6.25 12.87 1.54
CA ILE A 134 6.94 12.19 2.65
C ILE A 134 8.40 11.94 2.28
N ARG A 135 8.67 11.37 1.11
CA ARG A 135 10.02 11.09 0.61
C ARG A 135 10.86 12.36 0.55
N GLN A 136 10.34 13.43 0.00
CA GLN A 136 11.05 14.71 -0.14
C GLN A 136 11.28 15.38 1.21
N ILE A 137 10.27 15.43 2.08
CA ILE A 137 10.41 15.95 3.45
C ILE A 137 11.47 15.16 4.23
N SER A 138 11.48 13.85 4.10
CA SER A 138 12.43 12.97 4.78
C SER A 138 13.85 13.12 4.28
N ASN A 139 14.04 13.23 2.97
CA ASN A 139 15.37 13.36 2.35
C ASN A 139 15.95 14.78 2.45
N GLY A 140 15.11 15.77 2.50
CA GLY A 140 15.37 17.17 2.31
C GLY A 140 14.74 17.65 1.01
N TRP A 141 14.15 18.85 1.02
CA TRP A 141 13.39 19.42 -0.10
C TRP A 141 13.89 20.84 -0.38
N GLY A 142 14.41 21.05 -1.59
CA GLY A 142 15.01 22.35 -1.97
C GLY A 142 16.07 22.82 -0.99
N MET A 143 15.82 23.95 -0.34
CA MET A 143 16.70 24.52 0.70
C MET A 143 16.46 23.94 2.11
N HIS A 144 15.43 23.14 2.28
CA HIS A 144 15.03 22.62 3.59
C HIS A 144 15.73 21.30 3.89
N ARG A 145 16.29 21.22 5.11
CA ARG A 145 16.91 19.95 5.59
C ARG A 145 15.84 18.90 5.82
N GLY A 146 16.20 17.63 5.58
CA GLY A 146 15.31 16.52 5.84
C GLY A 146 14.87 16.43 7.31
N LEU A 147 13.61 16.09 7.49
CA LEU A 147 12.97 15.91 8.80
C LEU A 147 12.72 14.42 9.05
N THR A 148 12.64 14.03 10.34
CA THR A 148 12.15 12.73 10.74
C THR A 148 10.64 12.67 10.54
N VAL A 149 10.17 11.64 9.83
CA VAL A 149 8.76 11.44 9.49
C VAL A 149 8.29 10.13 10.09
N GLY A 150 7.17 10.17 10.79
CA GLY A 150 6.44 8.97 11.22
C GLY A 150 5.24 8.77 10.30
N VAL A 151 5.10 7.59 9.73
CA VAL A 151 3.98 7.23 8.87
C VAL A 151 3.13 6.17 9.53
N VAL A 152 1.82 6.40 9.63
CA VAL A 152 0.86 5.34 9.97
C VAL A 152 0.13 4.94 8.72
N ASP A 153 0.41 3.73 8.26
CA ASP A 153 -0.07 3.18 7.00
C ASP A 153 -1.08 2.05 7.26
N GLU A 154 -2.33 2.40 7.53
CA GLU A 154 -3.36 1.43 7.93
C GLU A 154 -3.64 0.37 6.87
N ARG A 155 -3.49 0.74 5.59
CA ARG A 155 -3.80 -0.14 4.45
C ARG A 155 -2.57 -0.57 3.67
N SER A 156 -1.37 -0.29 4.17
CA SER A 156 -0.11 -0.54 3.44
C SER A 156 -0.09 0.08 2.04
N GLU A 157 -0.70 1.26 1.88
CA GLU A 157 -0.82 1.94 0.58
C GLU A 157 0.24 3.02 0.38
N ILE A 158 0.75 3.62 1.47
CA ILE A 158 1.82 4.63 1.41
C ILE A 158 3.17 3.95 1.21
N ALA A 159 3.59 3.15 2.18
CA ALA A 159 4.90 2.51 2.19
C ALA A 159 4.90 1.19 1.42
N GLY A 160 3.75 0.53 1.29
CA GLY A 160 3.67 -0.78 0.65
C GLY A 160 4.59 -1.78 1.32
N SER A 161 4.54 -1.84 2.65
CA SER A 161 5.48 -2.61 3.44
C SER A 161 5.34 -4.12 3.21
N PHE A 162 6.45 -4.81 3.37
CA PHE A 162 6.51 -6.26 3.38
C PHE A 162 7.35 -6.70 4.57
N HIS A 163 6.77 -7.50 5.45
CA HIS A 163 7.39 -7.88 6.72
C HIS A 163 7.94 -6.67 7.52
N GLY A 164 7.18 -5.58 7.56
CA GLY A 164 7.53 -4.36 8.27
C GLY A 164 8.56 -3.47 7.58
N VAL A 165 9.05 -3.86 6.40
CA VAL A 165 10.02 -3.07 5.62
C VAL A 165 9.30 -2.35 4.49
N PRO A 166 9.42 -1.00 4.38
CA PRO A 166 8.85 -0.24 3.28
C PRO A 166 9.30 -0.77 1.91
N GLY A 167 8.34 -1.05 1.03
CA GLY A 167 8.60 -1.46 -0.35
C GLY A 167 8.73 -0.28 -1.30
N ASN A 168 8.11 0.86 -0.95
CA ASN A 168 8.22 2.13 -1.66
C ASN A 168 9.29 3.02 -1.00
N ASP A 169 9.87 3.92 -1.78
CA ASP A 169 10.80 4.92 -1.26
C ASP A 169 10.04 6.03 -0.53
N VAL A 170 10.05 5.97 0.78
CA VAL A 170 9.46 6.98 1.67
C VAL A 170 10.52 7.92 2.29
N GLY A 171 11.77 7.79 1.86
CA GLY A 171 12.89 8.61 2.31
C GLY A 171 13.63 8.03 3.53
N ILE A 172 14.88 8.51 3.71
CA ILE A 172 15.86 7.90 4.64
C ILE A 172 15.62 8.19 6.12
N ARG A 173 14.69 9.11 6.48
CA ARG A 173 14.36 9.49 7.86
C ARG A 173 12.90 9.19 8.18
N THR A 174 12.33 8.17 7.54
CA THR A 174 10.92 7.81 7.71
C THR A 174 10.80 6.48 8.44
N ASP A 175 10.04 6.48 9.53
CA ASP A 175 9.64 5.30 10.28
C ASP A 175 8.16 5.00 9.95
N VAL A 176 7.84 3.72 9.73
CA VAL A 176 6.50 3.30 9.30
C VAL A 176 5.90 2.34 10.29
N LEU A 177 4.67 2.62 10.74
CA LEU A 177 3.78 1.64 11.36
C LEU A 177 2.80 1.15 10.29
N ASP A 178 2.97 -0.09 9.90
CA ASP A 178 2.19 -0.75 8.87
C ASP A 178 0.99 -1.51 9.46
N GLU A 179 -0.12 -1.55 8.73
CA GLU A 179 -1.38 -2.20 9.14
C GLU A 179 -1.89 -1.80 10.55
N CYS A 180 -1.64 -0.56 10.93
CA CYS A 180 -1.94 -0.03 12.25
C CYS A 180 -3.11 0.95 12.21
N PRO A 181 -4.10 0.87 13.13
CA PRO A 181 -5.15 1.87 13.27
C PRO A 181 -4.55 3.26 13.51
N LYS A 182 -5.00 4.26 12.76
CA LYS A 182 -4.36 5.58 12.67
C LYS A 182 -4.21 6.30 14.00
N ALA A 183 -5.31 6.46 14.75
CA ALA A 183 -5.29 7.19 16.02
C ALA A 183 -4.29 6.56 17.01
N GLN A 184 -4.30 5.24 17.13
CA GLN A 184 -3.37 4.53 18.02
C GLN A 184 -1.93 4.60 17.51
N GLY A 185 -1.74 4.42 16.20
CA GLY A 185 -0.42 4.49 15.55
C GLY A 185 0.23 5.85 15.67
N MET A 186 -0.51 6.95 15.47
CA MET A 186 0.00 8.30 15.65
C MET A 186 0.52 8.52 17.06
N MET A 187 -0.27 8.18 18.08
CA MET A 187 0.14 8.31 19.47
C MET A 187 1.33 7.43 19.83
N MET A 188 1.42 6.24 19.25
CA MET A 188 2.56 5.34 19.44
C MET A 188 3.83 5.94 18.82
N LEU A 189 3.79 6.39 17.56
CA LEU A 189 4.93 7.01 16.87
C LEU A 189 5.44 8.26 17.60
N ILE A 190 4.54 9.13 18.03
CA ILE A 190 4.92 10.35 18.75
C ILE A 190 5.69 10.02 20.02
N ARG A 191 5.23 9.02 20.77
CA ARG A 191 5.87 8.64 22.04
C ARG A 191 7.17 7.85 21.87
N SER A 192 7.24 6.98 20.87
CA SER A 192 8.37 6.05 20.70
C SER A 192 9.47 6.59 19.80
N MET A 193 9.12 7.28 18.72
CA MET A 193 10.05 7.71 17.66
C MET A 193 10.27 9.22 17.64
N ALA A 194 9.42 10.00 18.33
CA ALA A 194 9.49 11.46 18.39
C ALA A 194 9.70 12.14 17.02
N PRO A 195 8.90 11.81 16.00
CA PRO A 195 9.05 12.38 14.66
C PRO A 195 8.76 13.87 14.66
N LYS A 196 9.36 14.61 13.72
CA LYS A 196 9.04 16.01 13.46
C LYS A 196 7.76 16.19 12.64
N VAL A 197 7.40 15.17 11.88
CA VAL A 197 6.23 15.14 11.01
C VAL A 197 5.54 13.79 11.20
N VAL A 198 4.22 13.82 11.30
CA VAL A 198 3.38 12.60 11.25
C VAL A 198 2.55 12.65 9.98
N ALA A 199 2.55 11.58 9.21
CA ALA A 199 1.78 11.45 8.00
C ALA A 199 0.84 10.25 8.06
N VAL A 200 -0.39 10.45 7.59
CA VAL A 200 -1.44 9.42 7.49
C VAL A 200 -2.12 9.51 6.13
N ASP A 201 -2.63 8.41 5.60
CA ASP A 201 -3.21 8.37 4.26
C ASP A 201 -4.61 8.99 4.21
N GLU A 202 -5.50 8.56 5.06
CA GLU A 202 -6.91 8.94 5.04
C GLU A 202 -7.39 9.30 6.45
N ILE A 203 -8.17 10.36 6.57
CA ILE A 203 -8.84 10.72 7.82
C ILE A 203 -10.29 10.22 7.68
N GLY A 204 -10.65 9.17 8.40
CA GLY A 204 -11.93 8.49 8.21
C GLY A 204 -12.94 8.72 9.33
N GLY A 205 -12.51 9.05 10.54
CA GLY A 205 -13.37 9.11 11.70
C GLY A 205 -13.07 10.25 12.67
N ARG A 206 -13.95 10.37 13.67
CA ARG A 206 -13.78 11.37 14.74
C ARG A 206 -12.53 11.11 15.58
N GLU A 207 -12.21 9.85 15.83
CA GLU A 207 -11.02 9.45 16.60
C GLU A 207 -9.72 9.87 15.89
N ASP A 208 -9.68 9.80 14.56
CA ASP A 208 -8.53 10.27 13.77
C ASP A 208 -8.35 11.78 13.91
N LEU A 209 -9.45 12.54 13.91
CA LEU A 209 -9.41 14.00 14.08
C LEU A 209 -8.96 14.39 15.50
N GLU A 210 -9.45 13.69 16.53
CA GLU A 210 -9.06 13.91 17.92
C GLU A 210 -7.58 13.61 18.18
N ALA A 211 -6.99 12.67 17.44
CA ALA A 211 -5.55 12.35 17.54
C ALA A 211 -4.65 13.37 16.81
N LEU A 212 -5.22 14.18 15.91
CA LEU A 212 -4.50 15.24 15.17
C LEU A 212 -4.49 16.59 15.90
N LEU A 213 -5.38 16.79 16.88
CA LEU A 213 -5.51 18.03 17.67
C LEU A 213 -4.68 17.95 18.95
#